data_168402e1ca4b5180af079cf1f9ed4755
#
_entry.id   168402e1ca4b5180af079cf1f9ed4755
#
_cell.length_a   1.000
_cell.length_b   1.000
_cell.length_c   1.000
_cell.angle_alpha   90.00
_cell.angle_beta   90.00
_cell.angle_gamma   90.00
#
_symmetry.space_group_name_H-M   'P 1'
#
loop_
_entity.id
_entity.type
_entity.pdbx_description
1 polymer ?
#
loop_
_entity_poly.entity_id
_entity_poly.type
_entity_poly.pdbx_seq_one_letter_code
_entity_poly.pdbx_strand_id
1 'polypeptide(L)'
;MKNKIDRFFRKNLIDLIPYRSAREEYANQGVKMILLDANENPFTSSSNRYPDPMQTKLKNRIANWKNINENQIYLSNGSDESISQLIMAFCEPGIDNIITLPPTFGSAYSEWVG
;
A
#
# COMPACT_ATOMS: atom_id res chain seq x y z
N MET A 1 -8.32 17.11 -11.53
CA MET A 1 -8.95 17.76 -10.33
C MET A 1 -8.21 17.24 -9.11
N LYS A 2 -7.59 18.13 -8.32
CA LYS A 2 -6.98 17.71 -7.05
C LYS A 2 -8.08 17.21 -6.11
N ASN A 3 -7.91 16.04 -5.56
CA ASN A 3 -8.86 15.48 -4.59
C ASN A 3 -8.87 16.35 -3.32
N LYS A 4 -10.02 16.44 -2.65
CA LYS A 4 -10.13 17.20 -1.37
C LYS A 4 -9.15 16.69 -0.30
N ILE A 5 -8.71 15.42 -0.41
CA ILE A 5 -7.78 14.80 0.53
C ILE A 5 -6.32 15.17 0.26
N ASP A 6 -5.96 15.59 -0.97
CA ASP A 6 -4.58 15.90 -1.34
C ASP A 6 -3.94 16.97 -0.45
N ARG A 7 -4.76 17.88 0.08
CA ARG A 7 -4.32 18.94 0.99
C ARG A 7 -3.83 18.46 2.36
N PHE A 8 -4.15 17.23 2.73
CA PHE A 8 -3.76 16.65 4.00
C PHE A 8 -2.48 15.81 3.91
N PHE A 9 -2.05 15.46 2.69
CA PHE A 9 -0.79 14.75 2.50
C PHE A 9 0.40 15.65 2.79
N ARG A 10 1.45 15.04 3.29
CA ARG A 10 2.76 15.70 3.39
C ARG A 10 3.18 16.20 2.00
N LYS A 11 3.79 17.39 1.98
CA LYS A 11 4.12 18.06 0.71
C LYS A 11 5.07 17.25 -0.18
N ASN A 12 6.01 16.52 0.42
CA ASN A 12 6.97 15.68 -0.29
C ASN A 12 6.34 14.46 -0.97
N LEU A 13 5.10 14.10 -0.64
CA LEU A 13 4.39 12.98 -1.25
C LEU A 13 3.49 13.40 -2.41
N ILE A 14 3.15 14.69 -2.52
CA ILE A 14 2.19 15.18 -3.54
C ILE A 14 2.69 14.94 -4.95
N ASP A 15 3.99 15.11 -5.16
CA ASP A 15 4.63 14.98 -6.47
C ASP A 15 5.42 13.66 -6.61
N LEU A 16 5.24 12.73 -5.67
CA LEU A 16 5.90 11.44 -5.70
C LEU A 16 5.38 10.59 -6.86
N ILE A 17 6.27 10.18 -7.73
CA ILE A 17 5.95 9.24 -8.81
C ILE A 17 6.06 7.82 -8.24
N PRO A 18 4.96 7.05 -8.17
CA PRO A 18 5.01 5.69 -7.70
C PRO A 18 5.95 4.83 -8.56
N TYR A 19 6.68 3.94 -7.91
CA TYR A 19 7.44 2.93 -8.63
C TYR A 19 6.48 2.02 -9.42
N ARG A 20 6.80 1.81 -10.70
CA ARG A 20 6.11 0.84 -11.55
C ARG A 20 7.04 -0.33 -11.81
N SER A 21 6.54 -1.53 -11.58
CA SER A 21 7.29 -2.74 -11.92
C SER A 21 7.23 -2.99 -13.43
N ALA A 22 8.30 -3.58 -14.00
CA ALA A 22 8.29 -3.99 -15.41
C ALA A 22 7.09 -4.89 -15.75
N ARG A 23 6.62 -5.68 -14.79
CA ARG A 23 5.46 -6.57 -14.94
C ARG A 23 4.14 -5.83 -15.12
N GLU A 24 3.96 -4.67 -14.49
CA GLU A 24 2.78 -3.82 -14.68
C GLU A 24 2.71 -3.25 -16.10
N GLU A 25 3.86 -2.96 -16.70
CA GLU A 25 3.92 -2.46 -18.09
C GLU A 25 3.50 -3.52 -19.11
N TYR A 26 3.73 -4.80 -18.82
CA TYR A 26 3.41 -5.91 -19.70
C TYR A 26 2.03 -6.54 -19.47
N ALA A 27 1.40 -6.30 -18.33
CA ALA A 27 0.13 -6.94 -17.94
C ALA A 27 -1.02 -6.70 -18.94
N ASN A 28 -0.92 -5.70 -19.81
CA ASN A 28 -1.99 -5.28 -20.73
C ASN A 28 -1.85 -5.80 -22.17
N GLN A 29 -0.83 -6.60 -22.49
CA GLN A 29 -0.59 -6.94 -23.91
C GLN A 29 -1.24 -8.23 -24.40
N GLY A 30 -1.87 -9.03 -23.53
CA GLY A 30 -2.59 -10.26 -23.92
C GLY A 30 -1.73 -11.35 -24.56
N VAL A 31 -0.41 -11.16 -24.64
CA VAL A 31 0.54 -12.09 -25.26
C VAL A 31 1.12 -13.00 -24.19
N LYS A 32 1.17 -14.30 -24.46
CA LYS A 32 1.87 -15.26 -23.58
C LYS A 32 3.38 -15.02 -23.69
N MET A 33 3.95 -14.42 -22.65
CA MET A 33 5.36 -14.07 -22.59
C MET A 33 6.10 -14.97 -21.60
N ILE A 34 7.39 -15.21 -21.88
CA ILE A 34 8.32 -15.79 -20.92
C ILE A 34 8.93 -14.61 -20.15
N LEU A 35 8.58 -14.48 -18.88
CA LEU A 35 9.05 -13.40 -18.03
C LEU A 35 10.45 -13.69 -17.49
N LEU A 36 11.40 -12.84 -17.85
CA LEU A 36 12.81 -12.87 -17.40
C LEU A 36 13.19 -11.52 -16.74
N ASP A 37 12.20 -10.82 -16.23
CA ASP A 37 12.26 -9.45 -15.76
C ASP A 37 12.62 -9.30 -14.28
N ALA A 38 12.73 -10.42 -13.56
CA ALA A 38 12.95 -10.39 -12.11
C ALA A 38 13.78 -11.59 -11.62
N ASN A 39 14.47 -11.38 -10.50
CA ASN A 39 15.24 -12.43 -9.80
C ASN A 39 14.29 -13.34 -9.01
N GLU A 40 13.59 -14.22 -9.71
CA GLU A 40 12.69 -15.18 -9.09
C GLU A 40 13.39 -16.53 -8.88
N ASN A 41 12.96 -17.25 -7.86
CA ASN A 41 13.45 -18.60 -7.62
C ASN A 41 13.05 -19.52 -8.80
N PRO A 42 14.01 -20.16 -9.51
CA PRO A 42 13.72 -21.01 -10.67
C PRO A 42 12.99 -22.31 -10.30
N PHE A 43 13.07 -22.73 -9.03
CA PHE A 43 12.44 -23.98 -8.60
C PHE A 43 10.94 -23.75 -8.38
N THR A 44 10.14 -24.66 -8.95
CA THR A 44 8.68 -24.56 -8.89
C THR A 44 8.18 -24.75 -7.46
N SER A 45 7.54 -23.73 -6.93
CA SER A 45 6.82 -23.75 -5.64
C SER A 45 5.62 -22.83 -5.73
N SER A 46 4.73 -22.88 -4.74
CA SER A 46 3.56 -21.98 -4.68
C SER A 46 3.95 -20.52 -4.43
N SER A 47 5.18 -20.24 -4.01
CA SER A 47 5.66 -18.92 -3.56
C SER A 47 6.94 -18.48 -4.26
N ASN A 48 7.26 -19.05 -5.43
CA ASN A 48 8.51 -18.74 -6.15
C ASN A 48 8.43 -17.51 -7.06
N ARG A 49 7.25 -16.94 -7.24
CA ARG A 49 7.02 -15.77 -8.06
C ARG A 49 6.72 -14.52 -7.22
N TYR A 50 7.17 -13.37 -7.68
CA TYR A 50 6.79 -12.11 -7.05
C TYR A 50 5.26 -11.96 -7.08
N PRO A 51 4.68 -11.53 -5.95
CA PRO A 51 3.23 -11.28 -5.88
C PRO A 51 2.84 -10.07 -6.72
N ASP A 52 1.56 -9.98 -7.05
CA ASP A 52 0.97 -8.76 -7.62
C ASP A 52 1.06 -7.62 -6.58
N PRO A 53 1.84 -6.54 -6.87
CA PRO A 53 2.04 -5.44 -5.92
C PRO A 53 0.73 -4.69 -5.64
N MET A 54 -0.22 -4.71 -6.58
CA MET A 54 -1.52 -4.07 -6.42
C MET A 54 -2.53 -4.95 -5.70
N GLN A 55 -2.23 -6.25 -5.49
CA GLN A 55 -3.08 -7.23 -4.80
C GLN A 55 -4.51 -7.30 -5.40
N THR A 56 -4.61 -7.11 -6.70
CA THR A 56 -5.87 -6.91 -7.45
C THR A 56 -6.89 -8.01 -7.18
N LYS A 57 -6.47 -9.28 -7.25
CA LYS A 57 -7.37 -10.41 -7.02
C LYS A 57 -7.96 -10.42 -5.62
N LEU A 58 -7.14 -10.11 -4.61
CA LEU A 58 -7.55 -10.08 -3.22
C LEU A 58 -8.48 -8.89 -2.94
N LYS A 59 -8.11 -7.71 -3.44
CA LYS A 59 -8.95 -6.50 -3.32
C LYS A 59 -10.32 -6.72 -3.96
N ASN A 60 -10.39 -7.27 -5.16
CA ASN A 60 -11.66 -7.57 -5.83
C ASN A 60 -12.53 -8.53 -5.02
N ARG A 61 -11.92 -9.57 -4.43
CA ARG A 61 -12.68 -10.53 -3.60
C ARG A 61 -13.25 -9.86 -2.34
N ILE A 62 -12.46 -9.01 -1.68
CA ILE A 62 -12.91 -8.26 -0.50
C ILE A 62 -13.97 -7.22 -0.89
N ALA A 63 -13.77 -6.50 -1.99
CA ALA A 63 -14.72 -5.53 -2.51
C ALA A 63 -16.10 -6.15 -2.74
N ASN A 64 -16.14 -7.29 -3.41
CA ASN A 64 -17.37 -8.05 -3.64
C ASN A 64 -18.01 -8.53 -2.33
N TRP A 65 -17.22 -9.05 -1.40
CA TRP A 65 -17.71 -9.51 -0.11
C TRP A 65 -18.29 -8.38 0.74
N LYS A 66 -17.63 -7.23 0.73
CA LYS A 66 -18.03 -6.06 1.54
C LYS A 66 -18.99 -5.12 0.80
N ASN A 67 -19.24 -5.36 -0.49
CA ASN A 67 -20.05 -4.49 -1.35
C ASN A 67 -19.54 -3.04 -1.36
N ILE A 68 -18.22 -2.87 -1.55
CA ILE A 68 -17.54 -1.58 -1.64
C ILE A 68 -16.66 -1.56 -2.90
N ASN A 69 -16.16 -0.38 -3.29
CA ASN A 69 -15.23 -0.26 -4.40
C ASN A 69 -13.84 -0.72 -4.00
N GLU A 70 -13.11 -1.40 -4.90
CA GLU A 70 -11.72 -1.83 -4.67
C GLU A 70 -10.76 -0.67 -4.32
N ASN A 71 -11.03 0.53 -4.83
CA ASN A 71 -10.27 1.74 -4.50
C ASN A 71 -10.46 2.22 -3.05
N GLN A 72 -11.40 1.65 -2.32
CA GLN A 72 -11.63 1.94 -0.90
C GLN A 72 -10.93 0.92 0.01
N ILE A 73 -10.13 0.03 -0.57
CA ILE A 73 -9.44 -1.04 0.15
C ILE A 73 -7.94 -0.79 0.11
N TYR A 74 -7.35 -0.68 1.28
CA TYR A 74 -5.92 -0.76 1.51
C TYR A 74 -5.62 -2.06 2.25
N LEU A 75 -4.59 -2.79 1.82
CA LEU A 75 -4.15 -4.04 2.42
C LEU A 75 -2.72 -3.89 2.93
N SER A 76 -2.50 -4.32 4.16
CA SER A 76 -1.20 -4.25 4.84
C SER A 76 -0.91 -5.53 5.62
N ASN A 77 0.33 -5.68 6.06
CA ASN A 77 0.74 -6.78 6.93
C ASN A 77 0.41 -6.46 8.40
N GLY A 78 -0.89 -6.50 8.72
CA GLY A 78 -1.41 -6.13 10.02
C GLY A 78 -1.74 -4.64 10.15
N SER A 79 -2.36 -4.28 11.29
CA SER A 79 -2.79 -2.90 11.59
C SER A 79 -1.62 -1.94 11.81
N ASP A 80 -0.51 -2.44 12.36
CA ASP A 80 0.65 -1.62 12.69
C ASP A 80 1.26 -0.98 11.44
N GLU A 81 1.43 -1.75 10.37
CA GLU A 81 1.88 -1.19 9.10
C GLU A 81 0.90 -0.14 8.55
N SER A 82 -0.40 -0.38 8.67
CA SER A 82 -1.41 0.59 8.24
C SER A 82 -1.34 1.89 9.04
N ILE A 83 -1.19 1.79 10.36
CA ILE A 83 -1.06 2.94 11.26
C ILE A 83 0.19 3.74 10.89
N SER A 84 1.34 3.07 10.82
CA SER A 84 2.62 3.69 10.47
C SER A 84 2.57 4.40 9.12
N GLN A 85 1.97 3.78 8.11
CA GLN A 85 1.84 4.39 6.78
C GLN A 85 0.90 5.58 6.75
N LEU A 86 -0.22 5.54 7.49
CA LEU A 86 -1.10 6.69 7.62
C LEU A 86 -0.38 7.88 8.28
N ILE A 87 0.36 7.61 9.34
CA ILE A 87 1.13 8.66 10.02
C ILE A 87 2.19 9.23 9.07
N MET A 88 2.97 8.38 8.40
CA MET A 88 3.97 8.84 7.42
C MET A 88 3.37 9.62 6.24
N ALA A 89 2.13 9.34 5.89
CA ALA A 89 1.47 10.03 4.78
C ALA A 89 0.91 11.40 5.17
N PHE A 90 0.44 11.57 6.39
CA PHE A 90 -0.31 12.74 6.79
C PHE A 90 0.37 13.63 7.83
N CYS A 91 1.33 13.10 8.62
CA CYS A 91 1.96 13.85 9.70
C CYS A 91 3.39 14.26 9.33
N GLU A 92 3.66 15.55 9.28
CA GLU A 92 5.02 16.07 9.09
C GLU A 92 5.81 15.97 10.41
N PRO A 93 6.97 15.28 10.42
CA PRO A 93 7.77 15.10 11.64
C PRO A 93 8.15 16.44 12.28
N GLY A 94 7.99 16.53 13.60
CA GLY A 94 8.31 17.73 14.38
C GLY A 94 7.34 18.90 14.22
N ILE A 95 6.27 18.74 13.42
CA ILE A 95 5.25 19.77 13.18
C ILE A 95 3.87 19.29 13.61
N ASP A 96 3.46 18.13 13.09
CA ASP A 96 2.11 17.61 13.33
C ASP A 96 2.08 16.69 14.56
N ASN A 97 0.91 16.57 15.17
CA ASN A 97 0.68 15.76 16.35
C ASN A 97 -0.41 14.72 16.09
N ILE A 98 -0.32 13.60 16.80
CA ILE A 98 -1.34 12.55 16.80
C ILE A 98 -2.05 12.59 18.14
N ILE A 99 -3.38 12.57 18.11
CA ILE A 99 -4.22 12.51 19.31
C ILE A 99 -4.64 11.06 19.52
N THR A 100 -4.28 10.50 20.66
CA THR A 100 -4.71 9.16 21.09
C THR A 100 -5.64 9.25 22.30
N LEU A 101 -6.58 8.31 22.41
CA LEU A 101 -7.54 8.24 23.52
C LEU A 101 -7.28 6.94 24.31
N PRO A 102 -6.52 6.99 25.39
CA PRO A 102 -6.32 5.80 26.24
C PRO A 102 -7.62 5.37 26.95
N PRO A 103 -7.81 4.03 27.15
CA PRO A 103 -6.91 2.95 26.74
C PRO A 103 -7.02 2.64 25.24
N THR A 104 -5.86 2.54 24.56
CA THR A 104 -5.75 2.22 23.14
C THR A 104 -4.65 1.20 22.89
N PHE A 105 -4.58 0.68 21.66
CA PHE A 105 -3.58 -0.30 21.27
C PHE A 105 -2.16 0.31 21.31
N GLY A 106 -1.21 -0.45 21.88
CA GLY A 106 0.14 0.06 22.23
C GLY A 106 0.98 0.57 21.07
N SER A 107 0.85 0.01 19.85
CA SER A 107 1.62 0.45 18.69
C SER A 107 1.30 1.88 18.26
N ALA A 108 0.07 2.35 18.47
CA ALA A 108 -0.27 3.75 18.25
C ALA A 108 0.44 4.72 19.20
N TYR A 109 1.07 4.19 20.25
CA TYR A 109 1.75 4.98 21.32
C TYR A 109 3.28 4.94 21.20
N SER A 110 3.84 3.80 20.81
CA SER A 110 5.28 3.54 20.91
C SER A 110 6.12 4.04 19.74
N GLU A 111 5.52 4.25 18.58
CA GLU A 111 6.26 4.66 17.38
C GLU A 111 6.57 6.16 17.32
N TRP A 112 6.09 6.98 18.29
CA TRP A 112 6.14 8.45 18.22
C TRP A 112 6.65 9.16 19.48
N VAL A 113 7.23 8.45 20.41
CA VAL A 113 7.98 9.05 21.53
C VAL A 113 9.46 9.02 21.16
N GLY A 114 9.88 9.97 20.35
CA GLY A 114 11.27 10.19 19.98
C GLY A 114 11.52 11.66 19.72
#